data_c610d14aa4b554bfc029352f07001b6b
#
_entry.id   c610d14aa4b554bfc029352f07001b6b
#
_cell.length_a   1.000
_cell.length_b   1.000
_cell.length_c   1.000
_cell.angle_alpha   90.00
_cell.angle_beta   90.00
_cell.angle_gamma   90.00
#
_symmetry.space_group_name_H-M   'P 1'
#
loop_
_entity.id
_entity.type
_entity.pdbx_description
1 polymer ?
#
loop_
_entity_poly.entity_id
_entity_poly.type
_entity_poly.pdbx_seq_one_letter_code
_entity_poly.pdbx_strand_id
1 'polypeptide(L)'
;MAEAAEILGVTERTFRRWTGRYDTEGAEGLQDRRLGRASARAVPVDEALRMVTLYRTRYTGWTVKHFHEHWRTEHGGSRSYSWTKKTLQAAGQVVRAPRRGAHRKKRPRKPLPGMMLHQDGSTHEWVPGCQWDLIVTLDDATTEIYSAFFVEEEGTLSSFRGLREVMESKGLFSSLYTDRGSHYWHTDEAGGKVDKGRLTQVHRALQQLGVTLIPAYSPEARGRSERAFRTLQDRLPKELALAGITEMAAANQYLTEHFLPQHNTRFMVQATEPGTAFIPWVGTNLAEILCVQDERVVAKDNTVRYQGTSLQIPQDPHRFHYVKVTVRVHAYPDGTLAVFHGPRCLARYHADGRLIESEVEVRRRKDPTPRSSARPIVDPRPTVREVFSVRG
;
A
#
# COMPACT_ATOMS: atom_id res chain seq x y z
N MET A 1 -49.72 35.67 44.35
CA MET A 1 -49.16 35.20 43.07
C MET A 1 -47.66 34.95 43.19
N ALA A 2 -46.87 35.92 43.66
CA ALA A 2 -45.40 35.72 43.82
C ALA A 2 -45.09 34.64 44.86
N GLU A 3 -45.70 34.67 46.03
CA GLU A 3 -45.50 33.70 47.09
C GLU A 3 -45.89 32.26 46.69
N ALA A 4 -46.98 32.10 45.92
CA ALA A 4 -47.40 30.79 45.42
C ALA A 4 -46.44 30.26 44.36
N ALA A 5 -45.83 31.12 43.54
CA ALA A 5 -44.81 30.75 42.57
C ALA A 5 -43.50 30.29 43.25
N GLU A 6 -43.14 30.97 44.36
CA GLU A 6 -42.00 30.64 45.19
C GLU A 6 -42.16 29.27 45.86
N ILE A 7 -43.29 28.99 46.42
CA ILE A 7 -43.63 27.69 47.05
C ILE A 7 -43.50 26.54 46.04
N LEU A 8 -43.93 26.76 44.80
CA LEU A 8 -43.87 25.77 43.72
C LEU A 8 -42.49 25.72 42.99
N GLY A 9 -41.53 26.55 43.38
CA GLY A 9 -40.22 26.61 42.78
C GLY A 9 -40.24 27.04 41.30
N VAL A 10 -41.21 27.86 40.87
CA VAL A 10 -41.38 28.33 39.50
C VAL A 10 -41.36 29.85 39.41
N THR A 11 -41.10 30.40 38.22
CA THR A 11 -41.19 31.85 38.03
C THR A 11 -42.69 32.31 38.11
N GLU A 12 -42.94 33.54 38.57
CA GLU A 12 -44.24 34.13 38.61
C GLU A 12 -44.95 34.09 37.23
N ARG A 13 -44.21 34.32 36.15
CA ARG A 13 -44.70 34.19 34.77
C ARG A 13 -45.18 32.78 34.45
N THR A 14 -44.49 31.77 34.96
CA THR A 14 -44.87 30.36 34.75
C THR A 14 -46.11 30.05 35.54
N PHE A 15 -46.17 30.52 36.77
CA PHE A 15 -47.35 30.33 37.64
C PHE A 15 -48.61 30.99 37.06
N ARG A 16 -48.54 32.28 36.62
CA ARG A 16 -49.66 32.97 35.96
C ARG A 16 -50.16 32.23 34.73
N ARG A 17 -49.23 31.68 33.93
CA ARG A 17 -49.61 30.88 32.77
C ARG A 17 -50.31 29.59 33.15
N TRP A 18 -49.90 28.94 34.22
CA TRP A 18 -50.56 27.74 34.72
C TRP A 18 -51.96 28.08 35.31
N THR A 19 -52.08 29.12 36.08
CA THR A 19 -53.34 29.56 36.59
C THR A 19 -54.38 29.88 35.49
N GLY A 20 -53.95 30.68 34.46
CA GLY A 20 -54.84 30.97 33.34
C GLY A 20 -55.24 29.72 32.53
N ARG A 21 -54.39 28.70 32.46
CA ARG A 21 -54.74 27.42 31.83
C ARG A 21 -55.66 26.58 32.68
N TYR A 22 -55.48 26.62 34.00
CA TYR A 22 -56.36 25.96 34.94
C TYR A 22 -57.80 26.58 34.96
N ASP A 23 -57.88 27.92 34.93
CA ASP A 23 -59.16 28.65 34.90
C ASP A 23 -59.95 28.38 33.61
N THR A 24 -59.23 28.09 32.47
CA THR A 24 -59.91 27.87 31.19
C THR A 24 -60.25 26.40 30.96
N GLU A 25 -59.35 25.48 31.33
CA GLU A 25 -59.38 24.06 30.94
C GLU A 25 -59.40 23.10 32.14
N GLY A 26 -59.46 23.62 33.39
CA GLY A 26 -59.36 22.80 34.57
C GLY A 26 -58.03 22.10 34.77
N ALA A 27 -58.03 21.01 35.51
CA ALA A 27 -56.82 20.22 35.79
C ALA A 27 -56.12 19.68 34.52
N GLU A 28 -56.88 19.45 33.47
CA GLU A 28 -56.33 19.00 32.17
C GLU A 28 -55.43 20.07 31.52
N GLY A 29 -55.74 21.34 31.73
CA GLY A 29 -54.92 22.45 31.27
C GLY A 29 -53.51 22.50 31.87
N LEU A 30 -53.30 21.85 33.02
CA LEU A 30 -51.98 21.76 33.66
C LEU A 30 -51.06 20.64 33.05
N GLN A 31 -51.65 19.72 32.29
CA GLN A 31 -50.85 18.68 31.65
C GLN A 31 -49.87 19.27 30.62
N ASP A 32 -48.70 18.67 30.52
CA ASP A 32 -47.75 19.07 29.48
C ASP A 32 -48.26 18.64 28.09
N ARG A 33 -48.73 19.61 27.32
CA ARG A 33 -49.27 19.41 25.96
C ARG A 33 -48.29 18.78 24.97
N ARG A 34 -47.02 18.60 25.38
CA ARG A 34 -46.01 17.89 24.60
C ARG A 34 -46.09 16.38 24.83
N LEU A 35 -46.67 15.94 25.93
CA LEU A 35 -46.88 14.52 26.21
C LEU A 35 -47.83 13.92 25.16
N GLY A 36 -47.40 12.80 24.55
CA GLY A 36 -48.17 12.11 23.52
C GLY A 36 -48.12 12.72 22.12
N ARG A 37 -47.56 13.92 21.95
CA ARG A 37 -47.38 14.47 20.60
C ARG A 37 -46.09 13.94 19.96
N ALA A 38 -46.21 13.28 18.79
CA ALA A 38 -45.06 12.95 17.98
C ALA A 38 -44.32 14.23 17.55
N SER A 39 -43.01 14.26 17.74
CA SER A 39 -42.19 15.39 17.26
C SER A 39 -42.34 15.51 15.74
N ALA A 40 -42.53 16.71 15.22
CA ALA A 40 -42.49 16.97 13.77
C ALA A 40 -41.16 16.54 13.13
N ARG A 41 -40.09 16.33 13.93
CA ARG A 41 -38.82 15.79 13.53
C ARG A 41 -38.66 14.28 13.76
N ALA A 42 -39.73 13.60 14.21
CA ALA A 42 -39.73 12.16 14.39
C ALA A 42 -39.51 11.48 13.03
N VAL A 43 -38.57 10.52 13.00
CA VAL A 43 -38.34 9.73 11.81
C VAL A 43 -39.47 8.72 11.65
N PRO A 44 -40.01 8.53 10.43
CA PRO A 44 -41.02 7.50 10.17
C PRO A 44 -40.55 6.12 10.65
N VAL A 45 -41.44 5.35 11.25
CA VAL A 45 -41.10 4.02 11.81
C VAL A 45 -40.65 3.06 10.70
N ASP A 46 -41.28 3.13 9.54
CA ASP A 46 -40.94 2.31 8.39
C ASP A 46 -39.53 2.60 7.86
N GLU A 47 -39.04 3.85 7.90
CA GLU A 47 -37.67 4.19 7.56
C GLU A 47 -36.68 3.56 8.54
N ALA A 48 -36.98 3.62 9.83
CA ALA A 48 -36.15 3.00 10.85
C ALA A 48 -36.12 1.46 10.70
N LEU A 49 -37.28 0.85 10.45
CA LEU A 49 -37.39 -0.60 10.23
C LEU A 49 -36.61 -1.04 8.96
N ARG A 50 -36.74 -0.32 7.84
CA ARG A 50 -35.96 -0.61 6.62
C ARG A 50 -34.48 -0.60 6.88
N MET A 51 -33.97 0.42 7.57
CA MET A 51 -32.55 0.55 7.90
C MET A 51 -32.07 -0.59 8.81
N VAL A 52 -32.85 -0.93 9.86
CA VAL A 52 -32.50 -2.04 10.77
C VAL A 52 -32.55 -3.38 10.05
N THR A 53 -33.54 -3.62 9.20
CA THR A 53 -33.65 -4.84 8.41
C THR A 53 -32.47 -4.98 7.46
N LEU A 54 -32.13 -3.91 6.73
CA LEU A 54 -30.96 -3.89 5.85
C LEU A 54 -29.67 -4.23 6.59
N TYR A 55 -29.45 -3.61 7.78
CA TYR A 55 -28.28 -3.93 8.60
C TYR A 55 -28.24 -5.41 8.97
N ARG A 56 -29.37 -5.95 9.47
CA ARG A 56 -29.47 -7.34 9.92
C ARG A 56 -29.28 -8.36 8.79
N THR A 57 -29.76 -8.06 7.57
CA THR A 57 -29.74 -9.03 6.46
C THR A 57 -28.45 -8.98 5.62
N ARG A 58 -27.85 -7.80 5.48
CA ARG A 58 -26.72 -7.61 4.57
C ARG A 58 -25.44 -7.10 5.23
N TYR A 59 -25.54 -6.41 6.37
CA TYR A 59 -24.42 -5.71 7.00
C TYR A 59 -24.19 -6.15 8.45
N THR A 60 -24.60 -7.37 8.80
CA THR A 60 -24.37 -7.91 10.15
C THR A 60 -22.87 -7.94 10.47
N GLY A 61 -22.51 -7.46 11.67
CA GLY A 61 -21.12 -7.40 12.13
C GLY A 61 -20.31 -6.22 11.59
N TRP A 62 -20.90 -5.37 10.75
CA TRP A 62 -20.23 -4.14 10.32
C TRP A 62 -20.20 -3.11 11.46
N THR A 63 -19.13 -2.29 11.50
CA THR A 63 -19.15 -1.12 12.37
C THR A 63 -20.24 -0.14 11.89
N VAL A 64 -20.91 0.50 12.85
CA VAL A 64 -21.99 1.46 12.50
C VAL A 64 -21.49 2.55 11.54
N LYS A 65 -20.22 2.96 11.66
CA LYS A 65 -19.65 3.99 10.79
C LYS A 65 -19.54 3.51 9.36
N HIS A 66 -19.07 2.27 9.16
CA HIS A 66 -18.92 1.65 7.85
C HIS A 66 -20.29 1.43 7.21
N PHE A 67 -21.24 0.81 7.94
CA PHE A 67 -22.61 0.66 7.48
C PHE A 67 -23.28 1.99 7.12
N HIS A 68 -23.14 3.03 7.95
CA HIS A 68 -23.75 4.33 7.71
C HIS A 68 -23.27 4.97 6.39
N GLU A 69 -22.05 4.70 5.99
CA GLU A 69 -21.50 5.17 4.73
C GLU A 69 -22.24 4.51 3.54
N HIS A 70 -22.35 3.18 3.53
CA HIS A 70 -23.12 2.44 2.52
C HIS A 70 -24.62 2.79 2.56
N TRP A 71 -25.19 2.95 3.76
CA TRP A 71 -26.57 3.44 3.91
C TRP A 71 -26.80 4.76 3.17
N ARG A 72 -25.84 5.68 3.24
CA ARG A 72 -25.96 6.97 2.57
C ARG A 72 -25.68 6.91 1.07
N THR A 73 -24.67 6.17 0.64
CA THR A 73 -24.21 6.18 -0.74
C THR A 73 -25.01 5.24 -1.66
N GLU A 74 -25.38 4.07 -1.16
CA GLU A 74 -26.01 3.01 -1.96
C GLU A 74 -27.50 2.84 -1.71
N HIS A 75 -27.98 3.19 -0.50
CA HIS A 75 -29.35 2.95 -0.07
C HIS A 75 -30.18 4.23 0.14
N GLY A 76 -29.67 5.38 -0.29
CA GLY A 76 -30.38 6.66 -0.24
C GLY A 76 -30.66 7.19 1.17
N GLY A 77 -29.92 6.72 2.19
CA GLY A 77 -30.11 7.15 3.57
C GLY A 77 -29.74 8.62 3.76
N SER A 78 -30.66 9.41 4.32
CA SER A 78 -30.46 10.85 4.58
C SER A 78 -30.14 11.18 6.04
N ARG A 79 -30.30 10.23 6.97
CA ARG A 79 -30.19 10.47 8.41
C ARG A 79 -28.74 10.59 8.87
N SER A 80 -28.55 11.29 10.00
CA SER A 80 -27.21 11.47 10.59
C SER A 80 -26.64 10.16 11.16
N TYR A 81 -25.32 10.08 11.24
CA TYR A 81 -24.62 8.98 11.90
C TYR A 81 -25.11 8.73 13.34
N SER A 82 -25.36 9.81 14.09
CA SER A 82 -25.84 9.71 15.48
C SER A 82 -27.22 9.06 15.56
N TRP A 83 -28.11 9.35 14.61
CA TRP A 83 -29.41 8.71 14.52
C TRP A 83 -29.26 7.22 14.18
N THR A 84 -28.52 6.89 13.10
CA THR A 84 -28.25 5.51 12.70
C THR A 84 -27.71 4.68 13.86
N LYS A 85 -26.72 5.23 14.58
CA LYS A 85 -26.11 4.57 15.74
C LYS A 85 -27.12 4.30 16.86
N LYS A 86 -27.89 5.32 17.22
CA LYS A 86 -28.92 5.19 18.32
C LYS A 86 -30.01 4.19 17.94
N THR A 87 -30.47 4.21 16.70
CA THR A 87 -31.51 3.30 16.20
C THR A 87 -31.02 1.85 16.20
N LEU A 88 -29.80 1.57 15.70
CA LEU A 88 -29.23 0.22 15.73
C LEU A 88 -28.97 -0.28 17.16
N GLN A 89 -28.56 0.61 18.07
CA GLN A 89 -28.40 0.29 19.48
C GLN A 89 -29.73 0.00 20.16
N ALA A 90 -30.78 0.78 19.88
CA ALA A 90 -32.13 0.56 20.40
C ALA A 90 -32.73 -0.75 19.87
N ALA A 91 -32.44 -1.11 18.64
CA ALA A 91 -32.85 -2.39 18.03
C ALA A 91 -31.99 -3.58 18.46
N GLY A 92 -31.03 -3.42 19.38
CA GLY A 92 -30.16 -4.50 19.88
C GLY A 92 -29.16 -5.04 18.86
N GLN A 93 -28.99 -4.38 17.70
CA GLN A 93 -28.09 -4.83 16.65
C GLN A 93 -26.61 -4.52 16.95
N VAL A 94 -26.34 -3.52 17.77
CA VAL A 94 -24.97 -3.05 18.10
C VAL A 94 -24.88 -2.71 19.58
N VAL A 95 -23.82 -3.19 20.21
CA VAL A 95 -23.54 -2.91 21.62
C VAL A 95 -22.87 -1.53 21.77
N ARG A 96 -23.13 -0.85 22.87
CA ARG A 96 -22.41 0.38 23.22
C ARG A 96 -20.96 0.03 23.52
N ALA A 97 -20.03 0.71 22.83
CA ALA A 97 -18.61 0.58 23.15
C ALA A 97 -18.36 1.09 24.60
N PRO A 98 -17.51 0.40 25.39
CA PRO A 98 -17.11 0.86 26.70
C PRO A 98 -16.38 2.21 26.61
N ARG A 99 -16.42 2.99 27.71
CA ARG A 99 -15.62 4.22 27.78
C ARG A 99 -14.15 3.86 27.69
N ARG A 100 -13.41 4.55 26.81
CA ARG A 100 -11.98 4.37 26.69
C ARG A 100 -11.27 4.92 27.94
N GLY A 101 -10.19 4.24 28.37
CA GLY A 101 -9.32 4.69 29.45
C GLY A 101 -8.50 5.94 29.10
N ALA A 102 -7.50 6.26 29.93
CA ALA A 102 -6.69 7.45 29.84
C ALA A 102 -6.08 7.70 28.45
N HIS A 103 -5.92 8.97 28.13
CA HIS A 103 -5.34 9.43 26.87
C HIS A 103 -3.86 9.01 26.78
N ARG A 104 -3.48 8.29 25.72
CA ARG A 104 -2.09 7.94 25.44
C ARG A 104 -1.39 9.08 24.70
N LYS A 105 -0.13 9.34 25.06
CA LYS A 105 0.73 10.32 24.39
C LYS A 105 0.88 9.90 22.90
N LYS A 106 0.66 10.84 21.99
CA LYS A 106 0.83 10.61 20.55
C LYS A 106 2.17 11.14 20.09
N ARG A 107 2.91 10.35 19.29
CA ARG A 107 4.07 10.84 18.58
C ARG A 107 3.64 11.89 17.54
N PRO A 108 4.33 13.05 17.44
CA PRO A 108 4.07 14.02 16.38
C PRO A 108 4.21 13.39 14.99
N ARG A 109 3.45 13.88 14.01
CA ARG A 109 3.60 13.52 12.61
C ARG A 109 4.81 14.20 12.02
N LYS A 110 5.38 13.63 10.95
CA LYS A 110 6.30 14.39 10.09
C LYS A 110 5.53 15.52 9.44
N PRO A 111 6.16 16.70 9.23
CA PRO A 111 5.46 17.86 8.69
C PRO A 111 5.08 17.72 7.21
N LEU A 112 5.91 17.04 6.40
CA LEU A 112 5.74 16.91 4.96
C LEU A 112 5.57 15.45 4.54
N PRO A 113 4.73 15.18 3.49
CA PRO A 113 4.68 13.88 2.83
C PRO A 113 6.06 13.48 2.27
N GLY A 114 6.39 12.19 2.33
CA GLY A 114 7.68 11.67 1.85
C GLY A 114 8.85 11.83 2.81
N MET A 115 8.71 12.54 3.95
CA MET A 115 9.76 12.57 4.96
C MET A 115 9.95 11.22 5.66
N MET A 116 8.88 10.49 5.88
CA MET A 116 8.93 9.15 6.46
C MET A 116 7.73 8.32 6.00
N LEU A 117 8.01 7.17 5.45
CA LEU A 117 7.01 6.17 5.15
C LEU A 117 7.06 5.03 6.17
N HIS A 118 5.94 4.37 6.36
CA HIS A 118 5.83 3.12 7.10
C HIS A 118 5.55 2.01 6.10
N GLN A 119 6.30 0.92 6.15
CA GLN A 119 5.97 -0.32 5.44
C GLN A 119 5.83 -1.44 6.45
N ASP A 120 4.78 -2.22 6.29
CA ASP A 120 4.42 -3.27 7.22
C ASP A 120 3.50 -4.28 6.54
N GLY A 121 3.56 -5.54 6.96
CA GLY A 121 2.67 -6.61 6.53
C GLY A 121 1.65 -6.96 7.60
N SER A 122 0.55 -7.56 7.20
CA SER A 122 -0.46 -8.08 8.12
C SER A 122 -1.09 -9.34 7.60
N THR A 123 -0.80 -10.45 8.27
CA THR A 123 -1.48 -11.73 8.04
C THR A 123 -2.88 -11.65 8.64
N HIS A 124 -3.88 -11.96 7.85
CA HIS A 124 -5.28 -11.99 8.29
C HIS A 124 -6.11 -12.89 7.37
N GLU A 125 -7.26 -13.34 7.85
CA GLU A 125 -8.28 -13.96 7.01
C GLU A 125 -9.04 -12.88 6.24
N TRP A 126 -8.49 -12.47 5.08
CA TRP A 126 -9.05 -11.41 4.25
C TRP A 126 -10.26 -11.86 3.45
N VAL A 127 -10.28 -13.13 3.11
CA VAL A 127 -11.39 -13.85 2.47
C VAL A 127 -11.62 -15.13 3.28
N PRO A 128 -12.86 -15.56 3.50
CA PRO A 128 -13.16 -16.77 4.26
C PRO A 128 -12.34 -17.99 3.78
N GLY A 129 -11.60 -18.61 4.70
CA GLY A 129 -10.73 -19.76 4.44
C GLY A 129 -9.36 -19.43 3.84
N CYS A 130 -9.06 -18.15 3.52
CA CYS A 130 -7.79 -17.73 2.93
C CYS A 130 -7.06 -16.76 3.86
N GLN A 131 -5.88 -17.15 4.31
CA GLN A 131 -4.96 -16.27 5.01
C GLN A 131 -3.92 -15.75 4.03
N TRP A 132 -3.88 -14.44 3.82
CA TRP A 132 -2.90 -13.74 3.00
C TRP A 132 -2.22 -12.65 3.82
N ASP A 133 -1.06 -12.22 3.37
CA ASP A 133 -0.40 -11.04 3.90
C ASP A 133 -0.77 -9.81 3.06
N LEU A 134 -1.31 -8.80 3.73
CA LEU A 134 -1.51 -7.48 3.13
C LEU A 134 -0.29 -6.61 3.41
N ILE A 135 0.47 -6.29 2.38
CA ILE A 135 1.60 -5.37 2.47
C ILE A 135 1.08 -3.94 2.26
N VAL A 136 1.43 -3.04 3.16
CA VAL A 136 0.98 -1.64 3.11
C VAL A 136 2.16 -0.70 3.26
N THR A 137 2.27 0.27 2.36
CA THR A 137 3.21 1.39 2.48
C THR A 137 2.42 2.69 2.60
N LEU A 138 2.53 3.37 3.74
CA LEU A 138 1.77 4.57 4.07
C LEU A 138 2.67 5.71 4.54
N ASP A 139 2.20 6.95 4.34
CA ASP A 139 2.90 8.17 4.75
C ASP A 139 2.65 8.52 6.22
N ASP A 140 3.70 8.94 6.92
CA ASP A 140 3.62 9.36 8.32
C ASP A 140 2.88 10.69 8.51
N ALA A 141 3.06 11.63 7.60
CA ALA A 141 2.47 12.96 7.68
C ALA A 141 0.95 12.91 7.43
N THR A 142 0.54 12.20 6.39
CA THR A 142 -0.85 12.22 5.90
C THR A 142 -1.64 10.97 6.22
N THR A 143 -0.99 9.85 6.54
CA THR A 143 -1.60 8.50 6.58
C THR A 143 -2.17 8.03 5.24
N GLU A 144 -1.85 8.71 4.15
CA GLU A 144 -2.17 8.25 2.81
C GLU A 144 -1.45 6.92 2.53
N ILE A 145 -2.16 5.94 2.02
CA ILE A 145 -1.59 4.66 1.58
C ILE A 145 -1.17 4.83 0.12
N TYR A 146 0.11 4.69 -0.15
CA TYR A 146 0.67 4.84 -1.50
C TYR A 146 0.75 3.51 -2.25
N SER A 147 0.94 2.42 -1.51
CA SER A 147 0.97 1.07 -2.06
C SER A 147 0.31 0.12 -1.08
N ALA A 148 -0.58 -0.75 -1.57
CA ALA A 148 -1.11 -1.87 -0.82
C ALA A 148 -1.49 -3.00 -1.77
N PHE A 149 -1.14 -4.25 -1.40
CA PHE A 149 -1.47 -5.44 -2.18
C PHE A 149 -1.37 -6.69 -1.30
N PHE A 150 -2.09 -7.72 -1.70
CA PHE A 150 -2.04 -9.05 -1.10
C PHE A 150 -0.93 -9.89 -1.73
N VAL A 151 -0.29 -10.69 -0.88
CA VAL A 151 0.66 -11.75 -1.23
C VAL A 151 0.40 -12.98 -0.37
N GLU A 152 0.95 -14.13 -0.75
CA GLU A 152 0.89 -15.34 0.06
C GLU A 152 1.71 -15.19 1.34
N GLU A 153 2.90 -14.58 1.25
CA GLU A 153 3.82 -14.39 2.36
C GLU A 153 4.60 -13.08 2.23
N GLU A 154 4.73 -12.34 3.34
CA GLU A 154 5.56 -11.15 3.45
C GLU A 154 7.05 -11.52 3.36
N GLY A 155 7.83 -10.71 2.63
CA GLY A 155 9.27 -10.91 2.52
C GLY A 155 9.99 -9.83 1.74
N THR A 156 11.23 -10.12 1.37
CA THR A 156 12.09 -9.17 0.64
C THR A 156 11.49 -8.72 -0.69
N LEU A 157 10.92 -9.64 -1.48
CA LEU A 157 10.39 -9.32 -2.81
C LEU A 157 9.11 -8.50 -2.73
N SER A 158 8.21 -8.82 -1.79
CA SER A 158 7.00 -8.03 -1.57
C SER A 158 7.34 -6.63 -1.04
N SER A 159 8.35 -6.51 -0.18
CA SER A 159 8.86 -5.19 0.27
C SER A 159 9.39 -4.37 -0.90
N PHE A 160 10.18 -4.96 -1.80
CA PHE A 160 10.69 -4.29 -3.00
C PHE A 160 9.56 -3.85 -3.94
N ARG A 161 8.53 -4.69 -4.12
CA ARG A 161 7.37 -4.32 -4.92
C ARG A 161 6.69 -3.07 -4.37
N GLY A 162 6.38 -3.03 -3.08
CA GLY A 162 5.74 -1.87 -2.45
C GLY A 162 6.58 -0.60 -2.53
N LEU A 163 7.90 -0.71 -2.29
CA LEU A 163 8.83 0.40 -2.43
C LEU A 163 8.90 0.93 -3.86
N ARG A 164 8.94 0.01 -4.83
CA ARG A 164 8.97 0.36 -6.26
C ARG A 164 7.72 1.11 -6.69
N GLU A 165 6.52 0.63 -6.34
CA GLU A 165 5.26 1.29 -6.64
C GLU A 165 5.22 2.73 -6.11
N VAL A 166 5.73 2.96 -4.89
CA VAL A 166 5.83 4.31 -4.31
C VAL A 166 6.84 5.16 -5.06
N MET A 167 8.06 4.65 -5.32
CA MET A 167 9.12 5.44 -5.93
C MET A 167 8.84 5.78 -7.39
N GLU A 168 8.16 4.90 -8.12
CA GLU A 168 7.72 5.15 -9.51
C GLU A 168 6.59 6.19 -9.57
N SER A 169 5.68 6.20 -8.60
CA SER A 169 4.52 7.10 -8.60
C SER A 169 4.76 8.45 -7.92
N LYS A 170 5.56 8.50 -6.86
CA LYS A 170 5.78 9.70 -6.02
C LYS A 170 7.24 10.20 -6.07
N GLY A 171 8.21 9.31 -6.29
CA GLY A 171 9.64 9.61 -6.22
C GLY A 171 10.30 9.02 -4.96
N LEU A 172 11.58 9.37 -4.76
CA LEU A 172 12.35 8.97 -3.57
C LEU A 172 11.85 9.72 -2.34
N PHE A 173 11.79 9.02 -1.22
CA PHE A 173 11.44 9.55 0.10
C PHE A 173 12.64 9.51 1.05
N SER A 174 12.59 10.24 2.18
CA SER A 174 13.77 10.41 3.04
C SER A 174 14.04 9.21 3.95
N SER A 175 13.00 8.57 4.51
CA SER A 175 13.18 7.45 5.45
C SER A 175 12.04 6.45 5.42
N LEU A 176 12.38 5.18 5.68
CA LEU A 176 11.43 4.07 5.84
C LEU A 176 11.45 3.61 7.29
N TYR A 177 10.29 3.52 7.90
CA TYR A 177 10.07 3.02 9.24
C TYR A 177 9.41 1.65 9.18
N THR A 178 10.09 0.61 9.67
CA THR A 178 9.62 -0.78 9.62
C THR A 178 9.63 -1.42 10.99
N ASP A 179 9.02 -2.57 11.10
CA ASP A 179 9.29 -3.47 12.21
C ASP A 179 10.72 -4.04 12.14
N ARG A 180 11.04 -5.02 12.98
CA ARG A 180 12.35 -5.68 13.00
C ARG A 180 12.29 -7.06 12.34
N GLY A 181 11.44 -7.21 11.33
CA GLY A 181 11.36 -8.43 10.51
C GLY A 181 12.72 -8.77 9.88
N SER A 182 13.00 -10.06 9.69
CA SER A 182 14.29 -10.56 9.22
C SER A 182 14.66 -10.09 7.81
N HIS A 183 13.70 -9.72 6.99
CA HIS A 183 13.93 -9.18 5.65
C HIS A 183 14.35 -7.70 5.68
N TYR A 184 14.01 -6.96 6.77
CA TYR A 184 14.48 -5.59 6.98
C TYR A 184 15.78 -5.53 7.80
N TRP A 185 15.91 -6.39 8.81
CA TRP A 185 16.98 -6.29 9.80
C TRP A 185 17.58 -7.64 10.18
N HIS A 186 18.88 -7.68 10.38
CA HIS A 186 19.53 -8.77 11.13
C HIS A 186 19.42 -8.49 12.62
N THR A 187 18.98 -9.49 13.38
CA THR A 187 18.97 -9.48 14.85
C THR A 187 19.59 -10.80 15.32
N ASP A 188 20.55 -10.72 16.25
CA ASP A 188 21.20 -11.92 16.80
C ASP A 188 20.21 -12.77 17.65
N GLU A 189 19.26 -12.09 18.31
CA GLU A 189 18.21 -12.71 19.10
C GLU A 189 16.84 -12.14 18.74
N ALA A 190 15.80 -12.97 18.81
CA ALA A 190 14.43 -12.56 18.57
C ALA A 190 14.04 -11.40 19.51
N GLY A 191 13.66 -10.25 18.93
CA GLY A 191 13.32 -9.06 19.69
C GLY A 191 14.51 -8.22 20.18
N GLY A 192 15.76 -8.62 19.90
CA GLY A 192 17.00 -7.94 20.27
C GLY A 192 17.25 -6.63 19.52
N LYS A 193 18.42 -6.05 19.75
CA LYS A 193 18.88 -4.88 18.97
C LYS A 193 19.22 -5.31 17.54
N VAL A 194 18.90 -4.43 16.57
CA VAL A 194 19.27 -4.67 15.18
C VAL A 194 20.77 -4.50 14.97
N ASP A 195 21.38 -5.41 14.19
CA ASP A 195 22.74 -5.25 13.69
C ASP A 195 22.72 -4.35 12.44
N LYS A 196 23.23 -3.15 12.58
CA LYS A 196 23.34 -2.18 11.49
C LYS A 196 24.55 -2.41 10.57
N GLY A 197 25.52 -3.20 11.01
CA GLY A 197 26.72 -3.55 10.26
C GLY A 197 26.46 -4.63 9.22
N ARG A 198 25.46 -5.48 9.44
CA ARG A 198 25.05 -6.55 8.54
C ARG A 198 23.81 -6.16 7.76
N LEU A 199 23.99 -5.86 6.49
CA LEU A 199 22.89 -5.38 5.64
C LEU A 199 22.03 -6.54 5.11
N THR A 200 20.71 -6.41 5.24
CA THR A 200 19.75 -7.22 4.49
C THR A 200 19.66 -6.71 3.05
N GLN A 201 19.00 -7.43 2.17
CA GLN A 201 18.78 -7.00 0.78
C GLN A 201 17.97 -5.69 0.71
N VAL A 202 16.94 -5.55 1.55
CA VAL A 202 16.14 -4.30 1.61
C VAL A 202 17.01 -3.15 2.12
N HIS A 203 17.79 -3.36 3.18
CA HIS A 203 18.67 -2.33 3.73
C HIS A 203 19.72 -1.89 2.72
N ARG A 204 20.37 -2.85 2.00
CA ARG A 204 21.31 -2.58 0.92
C ARG A 204 20.69 -1.67 -0.15
N ALA A 205 19.50 -2.02 -0.63
CA ALA A 205 18.83 -1.27 -1.68
C ALA A 205 18.47 0.15 -1.25
N LEU A 206 17.92 0.31 -0.03
CA LEU A 206 17.58 1.62 0.52
C LEU A 206 18.83 2.49 0.74
N GLN A 207 19.93 1.90 1.25
CA GLN A 207 21.20 2.61 1.40
C GLN A 207 21.73 3.11 0.06
N GLN A 208 21.65 2.29 -1.00
CA GLN A 208 22.05 2.67 -2.36
C GLN A 208 21.20 3.82 -2.93
N LEU A 209 19.93 3.92 -2.51
CA LEU A 209 19.00 4.99 -2.88
C LEU A 209 19.08 6.22 -1.97
N GLY A 210 19.94 6.21 -0.93
CA GLY A 210 20.04 7.30 0.04
C GLY A 210 18.85 7.39 1.00
N VAL A 211 18.03 6.35 1.10
CA VAL A 211 16.87 6.28 1.99
C VAL A 211 17.27 5.69 3.35
N THR A 212 16.98 6.38 4.43
CA THR A 212 17.31 5.93 5.79
C THR A 212 16.30 4.89 6.27
N LEU A 213 16.77 3.68 6.61
CA LEU A 213 15.94 2.65 7.23
C LEU A 213 15.95 2.82 8.77
N ILE A 214 14.76 2.82 9.40
CA ILE A 214 14.56 3.08 10.82
C ILE A 214 13.80 1.92 11.46
N PRO A 215 14.39 1.22 12.46
CA PRO A 215 13.73 0.12 13.16
C PRO A 215 12.77 0.62 14.25
N ALA A 216 11.62 -0.03 14.36
CA ALA A 216 10.67 0.21 15.44
C ALA A 216 11.02 -0.61 16.68
N TYR A 217 11.31 0.08 17.80
CA TYR A 217 11.65 -0.58 19.07
C TYR A 217 10.46 -0.65 20.05
N SER A 218 9.37 0.06 19.80
CA SER A 218 8.21 0.02 20.68
C SER A 218 6.88 -0.03 19.90
N PRO A 219 5.84 -0.63 20.49
CA PRO A 219 4.50 -0.63 19.90
C PRO A 219 3.92 0.77 19.67
N GLU A 220 4.21 1.72 20.61
CA GLU A 220 3.73 3.09 20.48
C GLU A 220 4.28 3.79 19.23
N ALA A 221 5.50 3.43 18.83
CA ALA A 221 6.14 3.95 17.66
C ALA A 221 5.43 3.49 16.35
N ARG A 222 4.77 2.30 16.37
CA ARG A 222 3.99 1.72 15.26
C ARG A 222 2.50 2.11 15.28
N GLY A 223 2.05 2.89 16.24
CA GLY A 223 0.63 3.18 16.45
C GLY A 223 -0.13 3.79 15.25
N ARG A 224 0.57 4.20 14.16
CA ARG A 224 -0.06 4.64 12.89
C ARG A 224 -0.35 3.46 11.98
N SER A 225 0.64 2.62 11.71
CA SER A 225 0.45 1.39 10.92
C SER A 225 -0.56 0.46 11.60
N GLU A 226 -0.45 0.24 12.92
CA GLU A 226 -1.43 -0.55 13.68
C GLU A 226 -2.87 -0.01 13.54
N ARG A 227 -3.06 1.32 13.55
CA ARG A 227 -4.40 1.91 13.37
C ARG A 227 -4.88 1.74 11.94
N ALA A 228 -4.00 1.89 10.94
CA ALA A 228 -4.33 1.66 9.55
C ALA A 228 -4.76 0.20 9.35
N PHE A 229 -3.97 -0.76 9.82
CA PHE A 229 -4.32 -2.17 9.74
C PHE A 229 -5.62 -2.52 10.45
N ARG A 230 -5.85 -2.00 11.64
CA ARG A 230 -7.15 -2.20 12.32
C ARG A 230 -8.33 -1.72 11.48
N THR A 231 -8.17 -0.61 10.77
CA THR A 231 -9.21 -0.09 9.87
C THR A 231 -9.36 -0.96 8.63
N LEU A 232 -8.25 -1.43 8.06
CA LEU A 232 -8.23 -2.32 6.90
C LEU A 232 -8.86 -3.68 7.25
N GLN A 233 -8.45 -4.30 8.34
CA GLN A 233 -8.99 -5.57 8.85
C GLN A 233 -10.48 -5.49 9.20
N ASP A 234 -10.98 -4.34 9.69
CA ASP A 234 -12.41 -4.16 9.93
C ASP A 234 -13.21 -4.01 8.63
N ARG A 235 -12.65 -3.36 7.60
CA ARG A 235 -13.39 -2.94 6.41
C ARG A 235 -13.18 -3.84 5.20
N LEU A 236 -11.93 -4.11 4.85
CA LEU A 236 -11.59 -4.74 3.58
C LEU A 236 -12.17 -6.15 3.40
N PRO A 237 -12.17 -7.06 4.41
CA PRO A 237 -12.83 -8.35 4.27
C PRO A 237 -14.32 -8.25 3.95
N LYS A 238 -14.99 -7.25 4.54
CA LYS A 238 -16.42 -6.99 4.35
C LYS A 238 -16.72 -6.45 2.96
N GLU A 239 -15.85 -5.57 2.46
CA GLU A 239 -15.97 -5.02 1.09
C GLU A 239 -15.71 -6.10 0.04
N LEU A 240 -14.68 -6.94 0.24
CA LEU A 240 -14.40 -8.07 -0.65
C LEU A 240 -15.57 -9.06 -0.69
N ALA A 241 -16.14 -9.40 0.48
CA ALA A 241 -17.32 -10.26 0.57
C ALA A 241 -18.54 -9.64 -0.10
N LEU A 242 -18.76 -8.32 0.06
CA LEU A 242 -19.87 -7.61 -0.58
C LEU A 242 -19.73 -7.60 -2.11
N ALA A 243 -18.50 -7.51 -2.61
CA ALA A 243 -18.17 -7.59 -4.04
C ALA A 243 -18.11 -9.02 -4.59
N GLY A 244 -18.25 -10.05 -3.73
CA GLY A 244 -18.17 -11.47 -4.13
C GLY A 244 -16.76 -11.90 -4.57
N ILE A 245 -15.71 -11.25 -4.08
CA ILE A 245 -14.31 -11.50 -4.45
C ILE A 245 -13.72 -12.55 -3.52
N THR A 246 -13.15 -13.61 -4.11
CA THR A 246 -12.51 -14.73 -3.40
C THR A 246 -11.07 -14.97 -3.82
N GLU A 247 -10.67 -14.50 -5.00
CA GLU A 247 -9.35 -14.74 -5.57
C GLU A 247 -8.40 -13.55 -5.31
N MET A 248 -7.13 -13.84 -4.98
CA MET A 248 -6.13 -12.82 -4.65
C MET A 248 -5.90 -11.80 -5.78
N ALA A 249 -5.87 -12.25 -7.03
CA ALA A 249 -5.68 -11.36 -8.18
C ALA A 249 -6.81 -10.35 -8.29
N ALA A 250 -8.07 -10.80 -8.18
CA ALA A 250 -9.26 -9.94 -8.18
C ALA A 250 -9.29 -9.02 -6.95
N ALA A 251 -8.86 -9.52 -5.78
CA ALA A 251 -8.76 -8.72 -4.55
C ALA A 251 -7.72 -7.60 -4.70
N ASN A 252 -6.58 -7.86 -5.34
CA ASN A 252 -5.56 -6.86 -5.63
C ASN A 252 -6.07 -5.79 -6.61
N GLN A 253 -6.80 -6.19 -7.64
CA GLN A 253 -7.41 -5.24 -8.58
C GLN A 253 -8.44 -4.36 -7.86
N TYR A 254 -9.37 -4.95 -7.10
CA TYR A 254 -10.36 -4.22 -6.32
C TYR A 254 -9.73 -3.26 -5.33
N LEU A 255 -8.67 -3.71 -4.63
CA LEU A 255 -7.93 -2.89 -3.68
C LEU A 255 -7.38 -1.63 -4.34
N THR A 256 -6.75 -1.76 -5.49
CA THR A 256 -6.12 -0.64 -6.22
C THR A 256 -7.14 0.28 -6.87
N GLU A 257 -8.14 -0.26 -7.57
CA GLU A 257 -9.06 0.53 -8.39
C GLU A 257 -10.20 1.15 -7.58
N HIS A 258 -10.65 0.49 -6.50
CA HIS A 258 -11.84 0.90 -5.76
C HIS A 258 -11.58 1.24 -4.30
N PHE A 259 -10.95 0.33 -3.55
CA PHE A 259 -10.86 0.48 -2.10
C PHE A 259 -9.89 1.57 -1.67
N LEU A 260 -8.65 1.59 -2.20
CA LEU A 260 -7.62 2.56 -1.80
C LEU A 260 -7.99 4.02 -2.09
N PRO A 261 -8.54 4.37 -3.27
CA PRO A 261 -8.97 5.75 -3.53
C PRO A 261 -10.02 6.23 -2.51
N GLN A 262 -11.02 5.38 -2.20
CA GLN A 262 -12.04 5.70 -1.21
C GLN A 262 -11.47 5.76 0.21
N HIS A 263 -10.58 4.84 0.56
CA HIS A 263 -9.90 4.79 1.85
C HIS A 263 -9.08 6.06 2.08
N ASN A 264 -8.24 6.44 1.14
CA ASN A 264 -7.40 7.62 1.22
C ASN A 264 -8.25 8.89 1.33
N THR A 265 -9.26 9.07 0.46
CA THR A 265 -10.20 10.21 0.54
C THR A 265 -10.81 10.36 1.94
N ARG A 266 -11.07 9.26 2.63
CA ARG A 266 -11.77 9.24 3.93
C ARG A 266 -10.85 9.37 5.13
N PHE A 267 -9.66 8.78 5.09
CA PHE A 267 -8.77 8.63 6.25
C PHE A 267 -7.48 9.43 6.17
N MET A 268 -7.13 9.90 4.99
CA MET A 268 -6.01 10.83 4.83
C MET A 268 -6.27 12.11 5.63
N VAL A 269 -5.22 12.66 6.19
CA VAL A 269 -5.24 13.97 6.87
C VAL A 269 -4.31 14.93 6.14
N GLN A 270 -4.60 16.21 6.21
CA GLN A 270 -3.73 17.22 5.65
C GLN A 270 -2.38 17.25 6.38
N ALA A 271 -1.28 17.37 5.63
CA ALA A 271 0.04 17.57 6.17
C ALA A 271 0.12 18.91 6.93
N THR A 272 1.03 18.99 7.90
CA THR A 272 1.18 20.20 8.74
C THR A 272 1.76 21.37 7.94
N GLU A 273 2.66 21.07 7.00
CA GLU A 273 3.30 22.06 6.14
C GLU A 273 2.96 21.81 4.66
N PRO A 274 2.90 22.88 3.85
CA PRO A 274 2.68 22.74 2.42
C PRO A 274 3.93 22.19 1.73
N GLY A 275 3.72 21.42 0.63
CA GLY A 275 4.79 20.85 -0.18
C GLY A 275 5.01 19.37 0.08
N THR A 276 6.14 18.86 -0.38
CA THR A 276 6.52 17.45 -0.30
C THR A 276 8.03 17.29 -0.16
N ALA A 277 8.45 16.22 0.51
CA ALA A 277 9.84 15.81 0.59
C ALA A 277 10.20 14.72 -0.43
N PHE A 278 9.27 14.32 -1.29
CA PHE A 278 9.57 13.41 -2.39
C PHE A 278 10.45 14.09 -3.43
N ILE A 279 11.45 13.36 -3.91
CA ILE A 279 12.37 13.80 -4.96
C ILE A 279 12.12 12.90 -6.19
N PRO A 280 11.82 13.48 -7.37
CA PRO A 280 11.63 12.69 -8.58
C PRO A 280 12.81 11.74 -8.84
N TRP A 281 12.51 10.48 -9.17
CA TRP A 281 13.54 9.54 -9.57
C TRP A 281 14.02 9.85 -10.98
N VAL A 282 15.30 10.16 -11.13
CA VAL A 282 15.95 10.46 -12.41
C VAL A 282 16.95 9.38 -12.86
N GLY A 283 17.06 8.29 -12.09
CA GLY A 283 17.93 7.17 -12.39
C GLY A 283 17.39 6.27 -13.51
N THR A 284 18.28 5.48 -14.13
CA THR A 284 17.95 4.69 -15.32
C THR A 284 17.08 3.47 -15.04
N ASN A 285 17.34 2.74 -13.95
CA ASN A 285 16.58 1.52 -13.67
C ASN A 285 16.46 1.23 -12.17
N LEU A 286 15.34 1.61 -11.60
CA LEU A 286 15.03 1.36 -10.19
C LEU A 286 14.94 -0.14 -9.87
N ALA A 287 14.48 -0.97 -10.82
CA ALA A 287 14.36 -2.40 -10.65
C ALA A 287 15.71 -3.09 -10.40
N GLU A 288 16.81 -2.57 -10.98
CA GLU A 288 18.15 -3.12 -10.74
C GLU A 288 18.67 -2.89 -9.31
N ILE A 289 18.04 -1.96 -8.59
CA ILE A 289 18.38 -1.66 -7.20
C ILE A 289 17.41 -2.42 -6.26
N LEU A 290 16.12 -2.38 -6.56
CA LEU A 290 15.05 -3.03 -5.80
C LEU A 290 14.85 -4.49 -6.24
N CYS A 291 15.93 -5.28 -6.15
CA CYS A 291 15.97 -6.70 -6.41
C CYS A 291 16.90 -7.40 -5.42
N VAL A 292 16.76 -8.71 -5.28
CA VAL A 292 17.74 -9.52 -4.53
C VAL A 292 19.01 -9.65 -5.38
N GLN A 293 20.16 -9.40 -4.79
CA GLN A 293 21.46 -9.49 -5.47
C GLN A 293 22.34 -10.48 -4.72
N ASP A 294 22.72 -11.55 -5.41
CA ASP A 294 23.58 -12.60 -4.87
C ASP A 294 24.82 -12.81 -5.74
N GLU A 295 25.98 -12.86 -5.12
CA GLU A 295 27.22 -13.21 -5.84
C GLU A 295 27.30 -14.72 -6.06
N ARG A 296 27.68 -15.11 -7.26
CA ARG A 296 27.88 -16.50 -7.68
C ARG A 296 29.11 -16.62 -8.55
N VAL A 297 29.77 -17.76 -8.47
CA VAL A 297 30.91 -18.08 -9.34
C VAL A 297 30.43 -18.91 -10.52
N VAL A 298 30.80 -18.50 -11.72
CA VAL A 298 30.43 -19.18 -12.97
C VAL A 298 31.15 -20.54 -13.06
N ALA A 299 30.41 -21.60 -13.36
CA ALA A 299 30.86 -22.96 -13.47
C ALA A 299 31.68 -23.19 -14.78
N LYS A 300 32.29 -24.39 -14.92
CA LYS A 300 33.15 -24.74 -16.07
C LYS A 300 32.40 -24.75 -17.42
N ASP A 301 31.10 -25.00 -17.38
CA ASP A 301 30.19 -25.01 -18.54
C ASP A 301 29.58 -23.63 -18.86
N ASN A 302 30.13 -22.58 -18.28
CA ASN A 302 29.65 -21.19 -18.42
C ASN A 302 28.23 -20.99 -17.91
N THR A 303 27.81 -21.76 -16.88
CA THR A 303 26.52 -21.63 -16.21
C THR A 303 26.64 -21.03 -14.80
N VAL A 304 25.53 -20.49 -14.30
CA VAL A 304 25.39 -20.03 -12.92
C VAL A 304 24.22 -20.77 -12.28
N ARG A 305 24.44 -21.43 -11.15
CA ARG A 305 23.36 -22.07 -10.36
C ARG A 305 22.75 -21.06 -9.39
N TYR A 306 21.42 -20.94 -9.45
CA TYR A 306 20.66 -20.07 -8.57
C TYR A 306 19.31 -20.69 -8.22
N GLN A 307 19.04 -20.88 -6.93
CA GLN A 307 17.76 -21.45 -6.41
C GLN A 307 17.29 -22.71 -7.16
N GLY A 308 18.20 -23.65 -7.38
CA GLY A 308 17.88 -24.90 -8.08
C GLY A 308 17.89 -24.83 -9.61
N THR A 309 17.92 -23.62 -10.18
CA THR A 309 17.92 -23.36 -11.63
C THR A 309 19.34 -23.14 -12.13
N SER A 310 19.63 -23.58 -13.36
CA SER A 310 20.91 -23.37 -14.05
C SER A 310 20.74 -22.30 -15.15
N LEU A 311 21.44 -21.18 -15.01
CA LEU A 311 21.37 -20.03 -15.90
C LEU A 311 22.57 -20.08 -16.86
N GLN A 312 22.34 -20.39 -18.15
CA GLN A 312 23.39 -20.42 -19.17
C GLN A 312 23.73 -19.00 -19.62
N ILE A 313 24.99 -18.57 -19.41
CA ILE A 313 25.45 -17.28 -19.93
C ILE A 313 25.69 -17.42 -21.43
N PRO A 314 25.02 -16.60 -22.28
CA PRO A 314 25.21 -16.65 -23.73
C PRO A 314 26.59 -16.15 -24.12
N GLN A 315 27.02 -16.49 -25.37
CA GLN A 315 28.25 -15.98 -25.94
C GLN A 315 28.19 -14.46 -26.08
N ASP A 316 29.27 -13.79 -25.67
CA ASP A 316 29.38 -12.34 -25.67
C ASP A 316 30.52 -11.92 -26.65
N PRO A 317 30.31 -10.91 -27.52
CA PRO A 317 31.36 -10.38 -28.39
C PRO A 317 32.59 -9.83 -27.65
N HIS A 318 32.42 -9.43 -26.38
CA HIS A 318 33.50 -8.82 -25.59
C HIS A 318 34.32 -9.84 -24.79
N ARG A 319 33.76 -11.03 -24.52
CA ARG A 319 34.45 -12.07 -23.76
C ARG A 319 34.01 -13.46 -24.20
N PHE A 320 34.96 -14.35 -24.45
CA PHE A 320 34.67 -15.68 -24.94
C PHE A 320 33.90 -16.56 -23.94
N HIS A 321 34.23 -16.45 -22.65
CA HIS A 321 33.52 -17.13 -21.56
C HIS A 321 33.72 -16.40 -20.22
N TYR A 322 32.87 -16.72 -19.25
CA TYR A 322 32.90 -16.18 -17.88
C TYR A 322 33.33 -17.22 -16.83
N VAL A 323 33.84 -18.36 -17.21
CA VAL A 323 34.24 -19.46 -16.30
C VAL A 323 35.13 -18.96 -15.17
N LYS A 324 34.80 -19.36 -13.91
CA LYS A 324 35.45 -18.95 -12.66
C LYS A 324 35.35 -17.45 -12.32
N VAL A 325 34.60 -16.69 -13.05
CA VAL A 325 34.33 -15.27 -12.72
C VAL A 325 33.22 -15.18 -11.72
N THR A 326 33.34 -14.25 -10.77
CA THR A 326 32.26 -13.88 -9.89
C THR A 326 31.31 -12.94 -10.64
N VAL A 327 30.03 -13.32 -10.68
CA VAL A 327 28.93 -12.56 -11.28
C VAL A 327 27.87 -12.30 -10.23
N ARG A 328 27.02 -11.33 -10.45
CA ARG A 328 25.87 -11.05 -9.60
C ARG A 328 24.61 -11.53 -10.28
N VAL A 329 23.82 -12.34 -9.56
CA VAL A 329 22.48 -12.73 -9.99
C VAL A 329 21.50 -11.76 -9.35
N HIS A 330 20.69 -11.11 -10.15
CA HIS A 330 19.56 -10.28 -9.72
C HIS A 330 18.29 -11.10 -9.84
N ALA A 331 17.52 -11.20 -8.75
CA ALA A 331 16.20 -11.79 -8.74
C ALA A 331 15.16 -10.70 -8.46
N TYR A 332 14.23 -10.53 -9.40
CA TYR A 332 13.24 -9.46 -9.38
C TYR A 332 11.91 -9.89 -8.74
N PRO A 333 11.08 -8.95 -8.24
CA PRO A 333 9.78 -9.27 -7.64
C PRO A 333 8.79 -9.99 -8.58
N ASP A 334 8.96 -9.88 -9.89
CA ASP A 334 8.16 -10.57 -10.90
C ASP A 334 8.63 -12.00 -11.19
N GLY A 335 9.64 -12.47 -10.44
CA GLY A 335 10.24 -13.80 -10.60
C GLY A 335 11.28 -13.90 -11.70
N THR A 336 11.50 -12.87 -12.52
CA THR A 336 12.56 -12.89 -13.54
C THR A 336 13.94 -12.80 -12.91
N LEU A 337 14.96 -13.26 -13.65
CA LEU A 337 16.35 -13.26 -13.19
C LEU A 337 17.24 -12.53 -14.21
N ALA A 338 18.36 -11.97 -13.74
CA ALA A 338 19.41 -11.47 -14.62
C ALA A 338 20.79 -11.77 -14.05
N VAL A 339 21.77 -11.94 -14.92
CA VAL A 339 23.17 -12.14 -14.53
C VAL A 339 23.97 -10.92 -14.94
N PHE A 340 24.73 -10.37 -13.99
CA PHE A 340 25.56 -9.17 -14.18
C PHE A 340 27.04 -9.48 -13.91
N HIS A 341 27.90 -8.89 -14.73
CA HIS A 341 29.32 -8.79 -14.44
C HIS A 341 29.72 -7.31 -14.36
N GLY A 342 30.05 -6.85 -13.17
CA GLY A 342 30.16 -5.43 -12.89
C GLY A 342 28.83 -4.70 -13.19
N PRO A 343 28.84 -3.59 -13.93
CA PRO A 343 27.63 -2.86 -14.30
C PRO A 343 26.89 -3.46 -15.51
N ARG A 344 27.46 -4.48 -16.16
CA ARG A 344 26.95 -5.02 -17.40
C ARG A 344 26.00 -6.17 -17.17
N CYS A 345 24.78 -6.08 -17.70
CA CYS A 345 23.86 -7.20 -17.79
C CYS A 345 24.33 -8.16 -18.90
N LEU A 346 24.62 -9.42 -18.54
CA LEU A 346 25.04 -10.47 -19.48
C LEU A 346 23.85 -11.15 -20.12
N ALA A 347 22.81 -11.43 -19.34
CA ALA A 347 21.59 -12.08 -19.81
C ALA A 347 20.44 -11.90 -18.82
N ARG A 348 19.21 -12.04 -19.33
CA ARG A 348 17.96 -12.05 -18.56
C ARG A 348 17.25 -13.39 -18.79
N TYR A 349 16.51 -13.85 -17.75
CA TYR A 349 15.88 -15.16 -17.75
C TYR A 349 14.48 -15.07 -17.17
N HIS A 350 13.59 -15.93 -17.64
CA HIS A 350 12.34 -16.23 -16.96
C HIS A 350 12.60 -16.95 -15.63
N ALA A 351 11.59 -17.06 -14.78
CA ALA A 351 11.70 -17.72 -13.49
C ALA A 351 12.16 -19.19 -13.58
N ASP A 352 11.88 -19.87 -14.68
CA ASP A 352 12.31 -21.25 -14.98
C ASP A 352 13.75 -21.35 -15.54
N GLY A 353 14.46 -20.24 -15.65
CA GLY A 353 15.84 -20.19 -16.17
C GLY A 353 15.96 -20.15 -17.68
N ARG A 354 14.86 -20.09 -18.43
CA ARG A 354 14.92 -19.91 -19.89
C ARG A 354 15.37 -18.49 -20.22
N LEU A 355 16.30 -18.40 -21.17
CA LEU A 355 16.83 -17.12 -21.64
C LEU A 355 15.71 -16.26 -22.26
N ILE A 356 15.65 -15.00 -21.86
CA ILE A 356 14.83 -13.98 -22.51
C ILE A 356 15.65 -13.39 -23.66
N GLU A 357 15.31 -13.75 -24.90
CA GLU A 357 15.99 -13.23 -26.08
C GLU A 357 15.71 -11.73 -26.24
N SER A 358 16.76 -10.92 -26.40
CA SER A 358 16.59 -9.50 -26.69
C SER A 358 16.05 -9.32 -28.12
N GLU A 359 15.20 -8.31 -28.36
CA GLU A 359 14.69 -7.99 -29.72
C GLU A 359 15.82 -7.77 -30.75
N VAL A 360 16.98 -7.35 -30.30
CA VAL A 360 18.18 -7.16 -31.15
C VAL A 360 18.73 -8.48 -31.63
N GLU A 361 18.72 -9.54 -30.80
CA GLU A 361 19.14 -10.88 -31.20
C GLU A 361 18.13 -11.56 -32.13
N VAL A 362 16.85 -11.34 -31.87
CA VAL A 362 15.76 -11.85 -32.74
C VAL A 362 15.83 -11.21 -34.12
N ARG A 363 16.11 -9.91 -34.24
CA ARG A 363 16.30 -9.23 -35.53
C ARG A 363 17.56 -9.74 -36.27
N ARG A 364 18.68 -9.96 -35.56
CA ARG A 364 19.90 -10.52 -36.17
C ARG A 364 19.72 -11.96 -36.68
N ARG A 365 18.85 -12.75 -36.05
CA ARG A 365 18.53 -14.11 -36.57
C ARG A 365 17.58 -14.10 -37.75
N LYS A 366 16.66 -13.09 -37.85
CA LYS A 366 15.73 -12.95 -38.97
C LYS A 366 16.36 -12.36 -40.24
N ASP A 367 17.41 -11.53 -40.09
CA ASP A 367 18.20 -10.98 -41.18
C ASP A 367 19.66 -11.47 -41.08
N PRO A 368 19.98 -12.66 -41.53
CA PRO A 368 21.36 -13.07 -41.66
C PRO A 368 22.00 -12.21 -42.75
N THR A 369 22.86 -11.27 -42.37
CA THR A 369 23.66 -10.49 -43.30
C THR A 369 24.35 -11.47 -44.25
N PRO A 370 24.18 -11.39 -45.58
CA PRO A 370 24.86 -12.28 -46.48
C PRO A 370 26.36 -12.09 -46.29
N ARG A 371 27.08 -13.19 -46.03
CA ARG A 371 28.53 -13.20 -46.02
C ARG A 371 28.95 -12.73 -47.38
N SER A 372 29.49 -11.54 -47.51
CA SER A 372 30.19 -11.07 -48.68
C SER A 372 31.43 -11.97 -48.95
N SER A 373 31.20 -13.00 -49.73
CA SER A 373 32.27 -13.76 -50.36
C SER A 373 32.58 -13.13 -51.71
N ALA A 374 33.38 -12.12 -51.70
CA ALA A 374 34.21 -11.75 -52.89
C ALA A 374 35.29 -10.78 -52.42
N ARG A 375 36.45 -11.29 -52.14
CA ARG A 375 37.67 -10.47 -52.25
C ARG A 375 37.86 -10.17 -53.74
N PRO A 376 38.01 -8.91 -54.15
CA PRO A 376 38.50 -8.65 -55.51
C PRO A 376 39.95 -9.13 -55.58
N ILE A 377 40.22 -9.97 -56.55
CA ILE A 377 41.55 -10.37 -56.99
C ILE A 377 42.19 -9.09 -57.54
N VAL A 378 43.17 -8.56 -56.85
CA VAL A 378 44.03 -7.50 -57.36
C VAL A 378 45.14 -8.23 -58.15
N ASP A 379 45.11 -8.08 -59.48
CA ASP A 379 46.11 -8.56 -60.40
C ASP A 379 47.42 -7.75 -60.23
N PRO A 380 48.58 -8.37 -60.31
CA PRO A 380 49.83 -7.74 -59.93
C PRO A 380 50.48 -6.97 -61.08
N ARG A 381 50.97 -5.78 -60.75
CA ARG A 381 52.09 -5.02 -61.32
C ARG A 381 52.08 -4.66 -62.81
N PRO A 382 52.24 -3.39 -63.14
CA PRO A 382 52.99 -3.00 -64.32
C PRO A 382 54.49 -2.85 -63.97
N THR A 383 55.30 -3.49 -64.76
CA THR A 383 56.75 -3.39 -64.85
C THR A 383 57.24 -1.98 -65.13
N VAL A 384 58.29 -1.61 -64.39
CA VAL A 384 59.13 -0.43 -64.65
C VAL A 384 59.81 -0.63 -65.99
N ARG A 385 59.60 0.31 -66.94
CA ARG A 385 60.64 0.68 -67.97
C ARG A 385 60.39 2.06 -68.53
N GLU A 386 61.45 2.85 -68.37
CA GLU A 386 61.87 3.97 -69.23
C GLU A 386 60.84 5.16 -69.35
N VAL A 387 61.28 6.34 -68.97
CA VAL A 387 62.05 7.19 -69.91
C VAL A 387 62.78 8.30 -69.14
N PHE A 388 64.08 8.25 -69.15
CA PHE A 388 64.92 9.44 -69.11
C PHE A 388 64.81 10.15 -70.48
N SER A 389 64.54 11.45 -70.52
CA SER A 389 64.99 12.40 -71.49
C SER A 389 64.40 13.76 -71.24
N VAL A 390 65.11 14.68 -70.72
CA VAL A 390 65.88 15.79 -71.35
C VAL A 390 65.07 17.09 -71.45
N ARG A 391 65.68 18.10 -70.80
CA ARG A 391 65.72 19.52 -71.14
C ARG A 391 64.52 20.46 -70.73
N GLY A 392 64.95 21.47 -70.00
CA GLY A 392 64.57 22.86 -70.01
C GLY A 392 64.82 23.50 -68.63
#